data_9ffd457109217fecf3e0c20edae3924a
#
_entry.id   9ffd457109217fecf3e0c20edae3924a
#
_cell.length_a   1.000
_cell.length_b   1.000
_cell.length_c   1.000
_cell.angle_alpha   90.00
_cell.angle_beta   90.00
_cell.angle_gamma   90.00
#
_symmetry.space_group_name_H-M   'P 1'
#
loop_
_entity.id
_entity.type
_entity.pdbx_description
1 polymer ?
#
loop_
_entity_poly.entity_id
_entity_poly.type
_entity_poly.pdbx_seq_one_letter_code
_entity_poly.pdbx_strand_id
1 'polypeptide(L)'
;MRRATDLVTRLQARQANDKSLGQHFLIEEAHLEAIVGLAGDLEGRNVLEIGPGPGTLTEHLLRSGAIVHAIEIDAVAVEHLRETFAEDIASQALMLHEGDALTTSWPDHIDAVVSNIPYQISSPLIDVLEKHRWRHSAPDVVVLLVQEEFAERLTLATPADRGSLGVCTALGWSSTMDRRVPPGSFRPPPAVMSRVCVLRPIDLPEDVDHRLVRQTVHAAFHHRRRKLRTSLQRPPRRLSRLPGWHATRWKHAMASLAEDAVLDLRPEDLTVEAWRDFCQRLASVEVQNL
;
A
#
# COMPACT_ATOMS: atom_id res chain seq x y z
N MET A 1 -29.26 -9.28 -2.96
CA MET A 1 -28.19 -8.72 -2.10
C MET A 1 -27.94 -9.66 -0.94
N ARG A 2 -26.73 -10.16 -0.82
CA ARG A 2 -26.28 -10.95 0.32
C ARG A 2 -25.90 -9.97 1.46
N ARG A 3 -26.48 -10.13 2.64
CA ARG A 3 -26.14 -9.23 3.77
C ARG A 3 -24.77 -9.57 4.32
N ALA A 4 -23.98 -8.56 4.68
CA ALA A 4 -22.63 -8.73 5.23
C ALA A 4 -22.62 -9.63 6.49
N THR A 5 -23.58 -9.44 7.39
CA THR A 5 -23.72 -10.27 8.60
C THR A 5 -23.96 -11.75 8.29
N ASP A 6 -24.73 -12.06 7.24
CA ASP A 6 -25.04 -13.43 6.84
C ASP A 6 -23.82 -14.11 6.21
N LEU A 7 -23.08 -13.38 5.37
CA LEU A 7 -21.82 -13.85 4.78
C LEU A 7 -20.79 -14.23 5.87
N VAL A 8 -20.60 -13.33 6.84
CA VAL A 8 -19.70 -13.59 7.98
C VAL A 8 -20.17 -14.79 8.79
N THR A 9 -21.48 -14.90 9.09
CA THR A 9 -22.04 -16.02 9.87
C THR A 9 -21.83 -17.36 9.15
N ARG A 10 -22.01 -17.39 7.82
CA ARG A 10 -21.79 -18.62 7.02
C ARG A 10 -20.31 -19.04 7.00
N LEU A 11 -19.38 -18.11 6.85
CA LEU A 11 -17.95 -18.43 6.92
C LEU A 11 -17.56 -18.92 8.32
N GLN A 12 -18.01 -18.24 9.39
CA GLN A 12 -17.74 -18.62 10.77
C GLN A 12 -18.34 -19.96 11.18
N ALA A 13 -19.41 -20.41 10.50
CA ALA A 13 -19.96 -21.76 10.70
C ALA A 13 -19.05 -22.87 10.14
N ARG A 14 -18.14 -22.54 9.20
CA ARG A 14 -17.17 -23.49 8.62
C ARG A 14 -15.90 -23.60 9.44
N GLN A 15 -15.43 -22.47 9.96
CA GLN A 15 -14.25 -22.42 10.83
C GLN A 15 -14.30 -21.23 11.79
N ALA A 16 -13.62 -21.36 12.94
CA ALA A 16 -13.36 -20.23 13.81
C ALA A 16 -12.40 -19.25 13.13
N ASN A 17 -12.53 -17.94 13.42
CA ASN A 17 -11.63 -16.94 12.90
C ASN A 17 -10.17 -17.24 13.25
N ASP A 18 -9.32 -17.26 12.26
CA ASP A 18 -7.88 -17.41 12.45
C ASP A 18 -7.28 -16.07 12.88
N LYS A 19 -6.87 -15.97 14.14
CA LYS A 19 -6.21 -14.77 14.66
C LYS A 19 -4.85 -14.49 14.00
N SER A 20 -4.18 -15.53 13.49
CA SER A 20 -2.91 -15.37 12.79
C SER A 20 -3.06 -14.65 11.45
N LEU A 21 -4.23 -14.72 10.83
CA LEU A 21 -4.57 -14.01 9.60
C LEU A 21 -5.12 -12.60 9.85
N GLY A 22 -5.28 -12.18 11.12
CA GLY A 22 -5.77 -10.84 11.45
C GLY A 22 -7.19 -10.55 10.95
N GLN A 23 -8.05 -11.55 10.92
CA GLN A 23 -9.40 -11.51 10.33
C GLN A 23 -10.35 -10.65 11.16
N HIS A 24 -10.67 -9.46 10.63
CA HIS A 24 -11.70 -8.54 11.12
C HIS A 24 -12.61 -8.17 9.94
N PHE A 25 -13.78 -8.81 9.88
CA PHE A 25 -14.69 -8.65 8.74
C PHE A 25 -15.62 -7.45 8.95
N LEU A 26 -15.58 -6.49 8.05
CA LEU A 26 -16.48 -5.35 8.06
C LEU A 26 -17.92 -5.83 7.78
N ILE A 27 -18.87 -5.50 8.68
CA ILE A 27 -20.27 -5.95 8.60
C ILE A 27 -21.26 -4.81 8.44
N GLU A 28 -20.83 -3.56 8.58
CA GLU A 28 -21.71 -2.40 8.49
C GLU A 28 -21.83 -1.93 7.04
N GLU A 29 -23.02 -2.09 6.46
CA GLU A 29 -23.30 -1.83 5.04
C GLU A 29 -22.96 -0.39 4.64
N ALA A 30 -23.27 0.61 5.49
CA ALA A 30 -22.98 2.01 5.19
C ALA A 30 -21.47 2.29 5.03
N HIS A 31 -20.60 1.56 5.72
CA HIS A 31 -19.15 1.68 5.52
C HIS A 31 -18.70 0.96 4.25
N LEU A 32 -19.27 -0.22 3.95
CA LEU A 32 -18.98 -0.96 2.73
C LEU A 32 -19.36 -0.13 1.48
N GLU A 33 -20.58 0.41 1.44
CA GLU A 33 -21.04 1.29 0.36
C GLU A 33 -20.15 2.51 0.19
N ALA A 34 -19.76 3.11 1.29
CA ALA A 34 -18.91 4.28 1.26
C ALA A 34 -17.49 3.99 0.76
N ILE A 35 -16.89 2.85 1.13
CA ILE A 35 -15.58 2.43 0.64
C ILE A 35 -15.62 2.24 -0.88
N VAL A 36 -16.66 1.57 -1.40
CA VAL A 36 -16.83 1.39 -2.85
C VAL A 36 -17.05 2.74 -3.53
N GLY A 37 -17.88 3.63 -2.95
CA GLY A 37 -18.14 4.97 -3.50
C GLY A 37 -16.89 5.86 -3.62
N LEU A 38 -15.88 5.69 -2.75
CA LEU A 38 -14.60 6.40 -2.83
C LEU A 38 -13.76 6.00 -4.05
N ALA A 39 -13.97 4.82 -4.60
CA ALA A 39 -13.32 4.37 -5.82
C ALA A 39 -13.92 4.99 -7.10
N GLY A 40 -15.09 5.63 -7.01
CA GLY A 40 -15.78 6.27 -8.13
C GLY A 40 -16.65 5.29 -8.91
N ASP A 41 -16.83 5.55 -10.20
CA ASP A 41 -17.57 4.65 -11.11
C ASP A 41 -16.73 3.40 -11.41
N LEU A 42 -17.27 2.24 -11.07
CA LEU A 42 -16.62 0.94 -11.23
C LEU A 42 -17.28 0.04 -12.28
N GLU A 43 -18.31 0.51 -12.97
CA GLU A 43 -19.00 -0.27 -14.01
C GLU A 43 -18.01 -0.75 -15.10
N GLY A 44 -17.89 -2.06 -15.26
CA GLY A 44 -17.00 -2.70 -16.23
C GLY A 44 -15.50 -2.57 -15.94
N ARG A 45 -15.11 -2.04 -14.78
CA ARG A 45 -13.70 -1.82 -14.40
C ARG A 45 -13.11 -3.02 -13.67
N ASN A 46 -11.82 -3.30 -13.92
CA ASN A 46 -11.08 -4.34 -13.23
C ASN A 46 -10.65 -3.85 -11.82
N VAL A 47 -11.26 -4.44 -10.82
CA VAL A 47 -11.01 -4.09 -9.41
C VAL A 47 -10.29 -5.23 -8.72
N LEU A 48 -9.15 -4.95 -8.11
CA LEU A 48 -8.44 -5.91 -7.26
C LEU A 48 -8.92 -5.77 -5.81
N GLU A 49 -9.39 -6.88 -5.24
CA GLU A 49 -9.69 -7.03 -3.82
C GLU A 49 -8.69 -8.01 -3.17
N ILE A 50 -8.07 -7.61 -2.08
CA ILE A 50 -7.10 -8.41 -1.34
C ILE A 50 -7.72 -8.84 -0.02
N GLY A 51 -7.78 -10.16 0.22
CA GLY A 51 -8.37 -10.73 1.42
C GLY A 51 -9.88 -10.52 1.48
N PRO A 52 -10.67 -11.00 0.51
CA PRO A 52 -12.13 -10.85 0.50
C PRO A 52 -12.79 -11.50 1.73
N GLY A 53 -12.17 -12.51 2.32
CA GLY A 53 -12.70 -13.23 3.48
C GLY A 53 -14.10 -13.80 3.22
N PRO A 54 -15.15 -13.35 3.95
CA PRO A 54 -16.53 -13.80 3.72
C PRO A 54 -17.17 -13.20 2.47
N GLY A 55 -16.51 -12.24 1.77
CA GLY A 55 -17.05 -11.59 0.58
C GLY A 55 -17.96 -10.39 0.86
N THR A 56 -17.83 -9.76 2.03
CA THR A 56 -18.68 -8.61 2.38
C THR A 56 -18.44 -7.43 1.45
N LEU A 57 -17.18 -7.09 1.18
CA LEU A 57 -16.83 -6.02 0.25
C LEU A 57 -16.98 -6.48 -1.20
N THR A 58 -16.68 -7.75 -1.50
CA THR A 58 -16.89 -8.38 -2.83
C THR A 58 -18.31 -8.19 -3.33
N GLU A 59 -19.33 -8.43 -2.47
CA GLU A 59 -20.75 -8.24 -2.82
C GLU A 59 -21.03 -6.80 -3.27
N HIS A 60 -20.46 -5.80 -2.60
CA HIS A 60 -20.66 -4.39 -2.95
C HIS A 60 -19.93 -4.00 -4.24
N LEU A 61 -18.72 -4.55 -4.45
CA LEU A 61 -17.96 -4.34 -5.69
C LEU A 61 -18.69 -4.94 -6.90
N LEU A 62 -19.18 -6.17 -6.79
CA LEU A 62 -19.97 -6.81 -7.85
C LEU A 62 -21.25 -6.03 -8.16
N ARG A 63 -21.92 -5.51 -7.16
CA ARG A 63 -23.12 -4.67 -7.32
C ARG A 63 -22.85 -3.33 -8.00
N SER A 64 -21.65 -2.79 -7.88
CA SER A 64 -21.23 -1.58 -8.61
C SER A 64 -20.88 -1.86 -10.09
N GLY A 65 -21.08 -3.08 -10.57
CA GLY A 65 -20.76 -3.49 -11.94
C GLY A 65 -19.28 -3.77 -12.17
N ALA A 66 -18.47 -3.83 -11.12
CA ALA A 66 -17.04 -4.12 -11.24
C ALA A 66 -16.77 -5.56 -11.69
N ILE A 67 -15.69 -5.74 -12.44
CA ILE A 67 -15.05 -7.03 -12.69
C ILE A 67 -14.04 -7.24 -11.59
N VAL A 68 -14.35 -8.13 -10.62
CA VAL A 68 -13.56 -8.29 -9.40
C VAL A 68 -12.52 -9.38 -9.54
N HIS A 69 -11.26 -9.04 -9.29
CA HIS A 69 -10.17 -9.98 -9.09
C HIS A 69 -9.89 -10.07 -7.58
N ALA A 70 -10.25 -11.18 -6.96
CA ALA A 70 -10.08 -11.38 -5.52
C ALA A 70 -8.94 -12.35 -5.22
N ILE A 71 -7.99 -11.96 -4.36
CA ILE A 71 -6.87 -12.81 -3.91
C ILE A 71 -7.08 -13.15 -2.44
N GLU A 72 -7.22 -14.45 -2.13
CA GLU A 72 -7.47 -14.94 -0.76
C GLU A 72 -6.47 -16.05 -0.41
N ILE A 73 -5.89 -15.96 0.78
CA ILE A 73 -4.92 -16.94 1.28
C ILE A 73 -5.57 -18.07 2.07
N ASP A 74 -6.74 -17.81 2.67
CA ASP A 74 -7.47 -18.78 3.49
C ASP A 74 -8.29 -19.71 2.60
N ALA A 75 -7.86 -20.99 2.50
CA ALA A 75 -8.52 -21.99 1.66
C ALA A 75 -10.00 -22.20 2.04
N VAL A 76 -10.37 -22.05 3.35
CA VAL A 76 -11.78 -22.20 3.77
C VAL A 76 -12.61 -20.99 3.30
N ALA A 77 -12.04 -19.79 3.34
CA ALA A 77 -12.69 -18.61 2.78
C ALA A 77 -12.81 -18.73 1.25
N VAL A 78 -11.80 -19.26 0.56
CA VAL A 78 -11.84 -19.52 -0.89
C VAL A 78 -12.99 -20.46 -1.24
N GLU A 79 -13.16 -21.57 -0.51
CA GLU A 79 -14.27 -22.51 -0.76
C GLU A 79 -15.62 -21.88 -0.47
N HIS A 80 -15.72 -21.10 0.62
CA HIS A 80 -16.93 -20.34 0.93
C HIS A 80 -17.30 -19.37 -0.20
N LEU A 81 -16.31 -18.64 -0.76
CA LEU A 81 -16.51 -17.71 -1.86
C LEU A 81 -16.93 -18.43 -3.14
N ARG A 82 -16.31 -19.57 -3.48
CA ARG A 82 -16.68 -20.38 -4.64
C ARG A 82 -18.15 -20.80 -4.63
N GLU A 83 -18.65 -21.24 -3.47
CA GLU A 83 -20.05 -21.62 -3.34
C GLU A 83 -20.99 -20.42 -3.30
N THR A 84 -20.61 -19.36 -2.56
CA THR A 84 -21.48 -18.21 -2.32
C THR A 84 -21.65 -17.36 -3.59
N PHE A 85 -20.59 -17.23 -4.39
CA PHE A 85 -20.53 -16.40 -5.60
C PHE A 85 -20.41 -17.23 -6.88
N ALA A 86 -20.95 -18.46 -6.89
CA ALA A 86 -20.83 -19.38 -8.02
C ALA A 86 -21.35 -18.77 -9.35
N GLU A 87 -22.45 -18.01 -9.31
CA GLU A 87 -23.00 -17.34 -10.49
C GLU A 87 -22.09 -16.19 -10.97
N ASP A 88 -21.53 -15.42 -10.06
CA ASP A 88 -20.62 -14.31 -10.36
C ASP A 88 -19.30 -14.83 -10.96
N ILE A 89 -18.83 -15.99 -10.48
CA ILE A 89 -17.67 -16.69 -11.05
C ILE A 89 -17.98 -17.24 -12.44
N ALA A 90 -19.15 -17.89 -12.61
CA ALA A 90 -19.55 -18.46 -13.90
C ALA A 90 -19.73 -17.38 -14.98
N SER A 91 -20.19 -16.20 -14.62
CA SER A 91 -20.32 -15.04 -15.51
C SER A 91 -19.02 -14.27 -15.73
N GLN A 92 -17.93 -14.64 -15.05
CA GLN A 92 -16.64 -13.93 -15.04
C GLN A 92 -16.70 -12.51 -14.43
N ALA A 93 -17.73 -12.20 -13.65
CA ALA A 93 -17.76 -10.97 -12.87
C ALA A 93 -16.82 -11.06 -11.65
N LEU A 94 -16.56 -12.28 -11.15
CA LEU A 94 -15.60 -12.56 -10.08
C LEU A 94 -14.53 -13.55 -10.53
N MET A 95 -13.26 -13.17 -10.52
CA MET A 95 -12.11 -14.05 -10.68
C MET A 95 -11.45 -14.25 -9.32
N LEU A 96 -11.54 -15.47 -8.78
CA LEU A 96 -11.02 -15.81 -7.46
C LEU A 96 -9.68 -16.53 -7.59
N HIS A 97 -8.65 -15.95 -6.96
CA HIS A 97 -7.28 -16.48 -6.92
C HIS A 97 -6.94 -16.90 -5.49
N GLU A 98 -6.61 -18.17 -5.31
CA GLU A 98 -6.11 -18.68 -4.03
C GLU A 98 -4.60 -18.43 -3.93
N GLY A 99 -4.17 -17.72 -2.88
CA GLY A 99 -2.76 -17.44 -2.65
C GLY A 99 -2.49 -16.23 -1.77
N ASP A 100 -1.21 -16.03 -1.47
CA ASP A 100 -0.72 -14.86 -0.73
C ASP A 100 -0.56 -13.66 -1.68
N ALA A 101 -1.32 -12.60 -1.46
CA ALA A 101 -1.29 -11.39 -2.27
C ALA A 101 0.08 -10.69 -2.30
N LEU A 102 0.97 -10.98 -1.36
CA LEU A 102 2.33 -10.44 -1.33
C LEU A 102 3.27 -11.15 -2.31
N THR A 103 2.94 -12.38 -2.73
CA THR A 103 3.79 -13.23 -3.59
C THR A 103 3.10 -13.66 -4.88
N THR A 104 1.77 -13.75 -4.89
CA THR A 104 0.97 -14.05 -6.09
C THR A 104 1.08 -12.90 -7.09
N SER A 105 1.19 -13.22 -8.38
CA SER A 105 1.13 -12.21 -9.44
C SER A 105 -0.26 -11.59 -9.50
N TRP A 106 -0.31 -10.27 -9.42
CA TRP A 106 -1.55 -9.53 -9.64
C TRP A 106 -1.89 -9.49 -11.14
N PRO A 107 -3.15 -9.27 -11.52
CA PRO A 107 -3.52 -9.02 -12.91
C PRO A 107 -2.72 -7.88 -13.52
N ASP A 108 -2.33 -8.00 -14.79
CA ASP A 108 -1.51 -6.99 -15.48
C ASP A 108 -2.22 -5.63 -15.58
N HIS A 109 -3.56 -5.67 -15.73
CA HIS A 109 -4.40 -4.49 -15.80
C HIS A 109 -5.36 -4.43 -14.61
N ILE A 110 -5.23 -3.39 -13.81
CA ILE A 110 -6.07 -3.10 -12.65
C ILE A 110 -6.42 -1.61 -12.70
N ASP A 111 -7.72 -1.32 -12.73
CA ASP A 111 -8.22 0.06 -12.72
C ASP A 111 -8.32 0.63 -11.30
N ALA A 112 -8.68 -0.22 -10.33
CA ALA A 112 -8.79 0.16 -8.93
C ALA A 112 -8.36 -0.98 -8.00
N VAL A 113 -7.85 -0.62 -6.82
CA VAL A 113 -7.67 -1.55 -5.69
C VAL A 113 -8.61 -1.11 -4.58
N VAL A 114 -9.50 -1.99 -4.13
CA VAL A 114 -10.44 -1.69 -3.04
C VAL A 114 -10.42 -2.86 -2.07
N SER A 115 -9.96 -2.64 -0.83
CA SER A 115 -9.75 -3.75 0.10
C SER A 115 -9.88 -3.35 1.56
N ASN A 116 -10.46 -4.28 2.35
CA ASN A 116 -10.33 -4.32 3.79
C ASN A 116 -9.17 -5.24 4.15
N ILE A 117 -7.94 -4.70 4.14
CA ILE A 117 -6.73 -5.51 4.26
C ILE A 117 -6.44 -5.99 5.69
N PRO A 118 -5.96 -7.24 5.87
CA PRO A 118 -5.44 -7.68 7.16
C PRO A 118 -4.30 -6.76 7.61
N TYR A 119 -4.38 -6.26 8.85
CA TYR A 119 -3.47 -5.22 9.35
C TYR A 119 -1.98 -5.62 9.28
N GLN A 120 -1.68 -6.90 9.42
CA GLN A 120 -0.31 -7.43 9.42
C GLN A 120 0.40 -7.25 8.08
N ILE A 121 -0.35 -7.25 6.98
CA ILE A 121 0.21 -7.12 5.62
C ILE A 121 0.13 -5.70 5.06
N SER A 122 -0.42 -4.72 5.79
CA SER A 122 -0.63 -3.36 5.28
C SER A 122 0.66 -2.72 4.74
N SER A 123 1.77 -2.82 5.48
CA SER A 123 3.05 -2.23 5.04
C SER A 123 3.68 -2.97 3.85
N PRO A 124 3.85 -4.30 3.87
CA PRO A 124 4.40 -5.00 2.70
C PRO A 124 3.50 -4.90 1.46
N LEU A 125 2.18 -4.73 1.63
CA LEU A 125 1.26 -4.55 0.50
C LEU A 125 1.53 -3.26 -0.27
N ILE A 126 1.86 -2.16 0.42
CA ILE A 126 2.27 -0.91 -0.23
C ILE A 126 3.53 -1.14 -1.09
N ASP A 127 4.48 -1.97 -0.64
CA ASP A 127 5.65 -2.31 -1.46
C ASP A 127 5.29 -3.15 -2.70
N VAL A 128 4.27 -4.02 -2.62
CA VAL A 128 3.78 -4.78 -3.78
C VAL A 128 3.05 -3.87 -4.75
N LEU A 129 2.18 -2.97 -4.27
CA LEU A 129 1.49 -1.96 -5.07
C LEU A 129 2.48 -1.09 -5.86
N GLU A 130 3.55 -0.64 -5.20
CA GLU A 130 4.61 0.12 -5.85
C GLU A 130 5.34 -0.67 -6.94
N LYS A 131 5.66 -1.95 -6.67
CA LYS A 131 6.28 -2.83 -7.67
C LYS A 131 5.36 -3.07 -8.86
N HIS A 132 4.06 -3.23 -8.62
CA HIS A 132 3.06 -3.40 -9.67
C HIS A 132 3.02 -2.15 -10.57
N ARG A 133 2.92 -0.96 -9.99
CA ARG A 133 2.97 0.32 -10.71
C ARG A 133 4.17 0.46 -11.63
N TRP A 134 5.36 -0.02 -11.21
CA TRP A 134 6.59 0.07 -12.01
C TRP A 134 6.66 -0.92 -13.16
N ARG A 135 5.88 -1.98 -13.12
CA ARG A 135 5.86 -3.04 -14.16
C ARG A 135 4.70 -2.88 -15.13
N HIS A 136 3.62 -2.33 -14.65
CA HIS A 136 2.35 -2.15 -15.34
C HIS A 136 1.88 -0.69 -15.23
N SER A 137 0.66 -0.38 -15.59
CA SER A 137 0.05 0.91 -15.27
C SER A 137 -0.33 0.99 -13.79
N ALA A 138 -0.24 2.19 -13.20
CA ALA A 138 -0.80 2.40 -11.86
C ALA A 138 -2.33 2.31 -11.92
N PRO A 139 -3.00 1.73 -10.92
CA PRO A 139 -4.44 1.88 -10.78
C PRO A 139 -4.80 3.35 -10.56
N ASP A 140 -5.95 3.79 -11.09
CA ASP A 140 -6.41 5.19 -10.97
C ASP A 140 -6.72 5.57 -9.51
N VAL A 141 -7.11 4.57 -8.72
CA VAL A 141 -7.43 4.75 -7.31
C VAL A 141 -7.16 3.48 -6.50
N VAL A 142 -6.70 3.69 -5.27
CA VAL A 142 -6.51 2.64 -4.27
C VAL A 142 -7.25 3.05 -3.01
N VAL A 143 -8.24 2.27 -2.59
CA VAL A 143 -9.03 2.49 -1.38
C VAL A 143 -8.78 1.37 -0.40
N LEU A 144 -8.17 1.67 0.72
CA LEU A 144 -7.76 0.70 1.72
C LEU A 144 -8.37 1.01 3.08
N LEU A 145 -8.99 0.01 3.70
CA LEU A 145 -9.37 0.07 5.10
C LEU A 145 -8.22 -0.53 5.93
N VAL A 146 -7.63 0.29 6.80
CA VAL A 146 -6.42 -0.04 7.57
C VAL A 146 -6.55 0.43 9.03
N GLN A 147 -5.59 0.06 9.89
CA GLN A 147 -5.51 0.66 11.23
C GLN A 147 -5.27 2.16 11.15
N GLU A 148 -5.86 2.94 12.07
CA GLU A 148 -5.75 4.40 12.06
C GLU A 148 -4.30 4.88 12.16
N GLU A 149 -3.49 4.32 13.05
CA GLU A 149 -2.05 4.65 13.16
C GLU A 149 -1.29 4.38 11.85
N PHE A 150 -1.63 3.29 11.15
CA PHE A 150 -1.03 3.02 9.85
C PHE A 150 -1.44 4.07 8.81
N ALA A 151 -2.72 4.47 8.81
CA ALA A 151 -3.25 5.51 7.92
C ALA A 151 -2.51 6.85 8.14
N GLU A 152 -2.33 7.27 9.39
CA GLU A 152 -1.60 8.49 9.76
C GLU A 152 -0.17 8.47 9.23
N ARG A 153 0.53 7.36 9.41
CA ARG A 153 1.89 7.16 8.89
C ARG A 153 1.96 7.11 7.36
N LEU A 154 0.96 6.50 6.72
CA LEU A 154 0.88 6.39 5.26
C LEU A 154 0.66 7.76 4.60
N THR A 155 -0.19 8.59 5.21
CA THR A 155 -0.60 9.90 4.69
C THR A 155 0.26 11.05 5.21
N LEU A 156 1.28 10.78 6.04
CA LEU A 156 2.13 11.80 6.67
C LEU A 156 1.29 12.85 7.43
N ALA A 157 0.26 12.41 8.15
CA ALA A 157 -0.76 13.27 8.78
C ALA A 157 -0.17 14.37 9.67
N THR A 158 0.91 14.06 10.39
CA THR A 158 1.67 15.01 11.19
C THR A 158 3.17 14.86 10.96
N PRO A 159 4.00 15.85 11.36
CA PRO A 159 5.47 15.68 11.31
C PRO A 159 5.97 14.46 12.10
N ALA A 160 5.30 14.08 13.19
CA ALA A 160 5.66 12.91 13.98
C ALA A 160 5.45 11.59 13.22
N ASP A 161 4.49 11.55 12.28
CA ASP A 161 4.16 10.39 11.45
C ASP A 161 5.12 10.21 10.28
N ARG A 162 5.99 11.19 10.02
CA ARG A 162 6.99 11.08 8.94
C ARG A 162 7.88 9.88 9.17
N GLY A 163 7.78 8.95 8.24
CA GLY A 163 8.54 7.70 8.22
C GLY A 163 8.82 7.28 6.79
N SER A 164 9.69 6.28 6.63
CA SER A 164 10.04 5.78 5.29
C SER A 164 8.84 5.32 4.48
N LEU A 165 7.82 4.75 5.13
CA LEU A 165 6.58 4.30 4.47
C LEU A 165 5.89 5.48 3.76
N GLY A 166 5.46 6.49 4.52
CA GLY A 166 4.71 7.63 3.98
C GLY A 166 5.52 8.45 2.99
N VAL A 167 6.82 8.73 3.29
CA VAL A 167 7.70 9.45 2.35
C VAL A 167 7.83 8.69 1.04
N CYS A 168 8.08 7.37 1.08
CA CYS A 168 8.19 6.57 -0.14
C CYS A 168 6.88 6.44 -0.91
N THR A 169 5.73 6.38 -0.22
CA THR A 169 4.41 6.38 -0.85
C THR A 169 4.14 7.72 -1.52
N ALA A 170 4.41 8.83 -0.85
CA ALA A 170 4.19 10.17 -1.37
C ALA A 170 5.09 10.54 -2.57
N LEU A 171 6.11 9.74 -2.88
CA LEU A 171 6.87 9.90 -4.13
C LEU A 171 6.02 9.57 -5.37
N GLY A 172 5.02 8.72 -5.25
CA GLY A 172 4.22 8.25 -6.38
C GLY A 172 2.72 8.41 -6.20
N TRP A 173 2.25 8.72 -5.01
CA TRP A 173 0.84 8.75 -4.68
C TRP A 173 0.48 9.99 -3.88
N SER A 174 -0.61 10.66 -4.26
CA SER A 174 -1.34 11.53 -3.36
C SER A 174 -2.18 10.65 -2.45
N SER A 175 -2.01 10.77 -1.14
CA SER A 175 -2.71 9.95 -0.16
C SER A 175 -3.52 10.80 0.79
N THR A 176 -4.76 10.41 1.05
CA THR A 176 -5.68 11.10 1.96
C THR A 176 -6.37 10.12 2.89
N MET A 177 -6.72 10.58 4.08
CA MET A 177 -7.57 9.85 5.01
C MET A 177 -9.03 10.30 4.83
N ASP A 178 -9.93 9.34 4.73
CA ASP A 178 -11.38 9.59 4.74
C ASP A 178 -11.94 9.24 6.13
N ARG A 179 -12.96 8.41 6.21
CA ARG A 179 -13.74 8.15 7.43
C ARG A 179 -13.04 7.21 8.39
N ARG A 180 -13.35 7.39 9.66
CA ARG A 180 -13.09 6.44 10.74
C ARG A 180 -14.12 5.32 10.70
N VAL A 181 -13.66 4.11 10.99
CA VAL A 181 -14.51 2.92 11.13
C VAL A 181 -14.27 2.33 12.51
N PRO A 182 -15.28 2.39 13.41
CA PRO A 182 -15.12 1.94 14.77
C PRO A 182 -15.07 0.40 14.88
N PRO A 183 -14.45 -0.15 15.94
CA PRO A 183 -14.37 -1.59 16.16
C PRO A 183 -15.71 -2.33 16.10
N GLY A 184 -16.80 -1.68 16.54
CA GLY A 184 -18.15 -2.27 16.50
C GLY A 184 -18.70 -2.57 15.12
N SER A 185 -18.11 -1.97 14.07
CA SER A 185 -18.48 -2.24 12.67
C SER A 185 -17.88 -3.53 12.11
N PHE A 186 -17.10 -4.28 12.92
CA PHE A 186 -16.43 -5.51 12.50
C PHE A 186 -16.85 -6.74 13.34
N ARG A 187 -16.67 -7.91 12.76
CA ARG A 187 -16.84 -9.20 13.44
C ARG A 187 -15.67 -10.15 13.08
N PRO A 188 -14.82 -10.53 14.07
CA PRO A 188 -14.75 -9.96 15.41
C PRO A 188 -14.26 -8.51 15.40
N PRO A 189 -14.57 -7.72 16.45
CA PRO A 189 -14.08 -6.34 16.53
C PRO A 189 -12.56 -6.30 16.71
N PRO A 190 -11.83 -5.39 16.01
CA PRO A 190 -10.43 -5.13 16.30
C PRO A 190 -10.26 -4.38 17.63
N ALA A 191 -9.03 -4.37 18.16
CA ALA A 191 -8.72 -3.64 19.39
C ALA A 191 -8.59 -2.12 19.18
N VAL A 192 -8.45 -1.66 17.93
CA VAL A 192 -8.15 -0.27 17.56
C VAL A 192 -9.10 0.24 16.49
N MET A 193 -9.16 1.56 16.36
CA MET A 193 -9.91 2.21 15.28
C MET A 193 -9.28 1.88 13.92
N SER A 194 -10.13 1.78 12.91
CA SER A 194 -9.72 1.69 11.51
C SER A 194 -9.98 2.99 10.78
N ARG A 195 -9.29 3.17 9.67
CA ARG A 195 -9.38 4.36 8.81
C ARG A 195 -9.40 3.97 7.36
N VAL A 196 -10.23 4.61 6.57
CA VAL A 196 -10.18 4.47 5.12
C VAL A 196 -9.13 5.43 4.58
N CYS A 197 -8.22 4.91 3.76
CA CYS A 197 -7.23 5.69 3.01
C CYS A 197 -7.52 5.60 1.53
N VAL A 198 -7.37 6.73 0.84
CA VAL A 198 -7.48 6.82 -0.61
C VAL A 198 -6.13 7.28 -1.17
N LEU A 199 -5.57 6.49 -2.09
CA LEU A 199 -4.35 6.86 -2.81
C LEU A 199 -4.70 7.05 -4.29
N ARG A 200 -4.17 8.12 -4.89
CA ARG A 200 -4.28 8.38 -6.32
C ARG A 200 -2.88 8.55 -6.89
N PRO A 201 -2.57 7.96 -8.06
CA PRO A 201 -1.26 8.11 -8.67
C PRO A 201 -1.00 9.59 -9.00
N ILE A 202 0.24 10.00 -8.83
CA ILE A 202 0.72 11.31 -9.29
C ILE A 202 1.77 11.11 -10.37
N ASP A 203 1.90 12.10 -11.26
CA ASP A 203 2.96 12.08 -12.25
C ASP A 203 4.32 12.08 -11.56
N LEU A 204 5.20 11.23 -12.07
CA LEU A 204 6.54 11.12 -11.53
C LEU A 204 7.43 12.14 -12.29
N PRO A 205 8.11 13.08 -11.59
CA PRO A 205 9.10 13.92 -12.23
C PRO A 205 10.18 13.08 -12.90
N GLU A 206 10.52 13.37 -14.15
CA GLU A 206 11.50 12.60 -14.93
C GLU A 206 12.96 12.85 -14.50
N ASP A 207 13.20 13.94 -13.78
CA ASP A 207 14.51 14.43 -13.39
C ASP A 207 15.14 13.73 -12.19
N VAL A 208 14.38 12.84 -11.50
CA VAL A 208 14.84 12.13 -10.30
C VAL A 208 14.64 10.62 -10.43
N ASP A 209 15.69 9.84 -10.21
CA ASP A 209 15.53 8.38 -10.05
C ASP A 209 14.83 8.07 -8.71
N HIS A 210 13.53 7.84 -8.76
CA HIS A 210 12.70 7.50 -7.60
C HIS A 210 13.22 6.29 -6.82
N ARG A 211 13.91 5.36 -7.48
CA ARG A 211 14.53 4.21 -6.82
C ARG A 211 15.70 4.66 -5.95
N LEU A 212 16.47 5.67 -6.41
CA LEU A 212 17.54 6.28 -5.60
C LEU A 212 16.93 6.94 -4.36
N VAL A 213 15.88 7.76 -4.54
CA VAL A 213 15.19 8.40 -3.41
C VAL A 213 14.72 7.37 -2.40
N ARG A 214 13.99 6.34 -2.82
CA ARG A 214 13.50 5.25 -1.94
C ARG A 214 14.64 4.57 -1.17
N GLN A 215 15.75 4.22 -1.84
CA GLN A 215 16.89 3.57 -1.19
C GLN A 215 17.55 4.50 -0.16
N THR A 216 17.67 5.78 -0.48
CA THR A 216 18.24 6.79 0.41
C THR A 216 17.36 7.02 1.63
N VAL A 217 16.05 7.19 1.42
CA VAL A 217 15.05 7.34 2.49
C VAL A 217 15.09 6.13 3.43
N HIS A 218 15.02 4.90 2.91
CA HIS A 218 15.07 3.69 3.73
C HIS A 218 16.37 3.59 4.55
N ALA A 219 17.52 3.93 3.94
CA ALA A 219 18.81 3.91 4.63
C ALA A 219 18.86 4.94 5.78
N ALA A 220 18.34 6.15 5.54
CA ALA A 220 18.30 7.21 6.52
C ALA A 220 17.37 6.87 7.71
N PHE A 221 16.16 6.38 7.45
CA PHE A 221 15.18 6.02 8.48
C PHE A 221 15.56 4.78 9.29
N HIS A 222 16.51 3.97 8.82
CA HIS A 222 17.08 2.89 9.64
C HIS A 222 17.71 3.41 10.92
N HIS A 223 18.17 4.68 10.90
CA HIS A 223 18.70 5.40 12.06
C HIS A 223 17.98 6.73 12.27
N ARG A 224 16.64 6.71 12.35
CA ARG A 224 15.72 7.86 12.39
C ARG A 224 16.20 9.03 13.29
N ARG A 225 16.79 8.73 14.45
CA ARG A 225 17.22 9.74 15.42
C ARG A 225 18.58 10.39 15.11
N ARG A 226 19.29 9.93 14.08
CA ARG A 226 20.60 10.46 13.69
C ARG A 226 20.45 11.48 12.56
N LYS A 227 21.38 12.47 12.51
CA LYS A 227 21.50 13.37 11.37
C LYS A 227 21.83 12.59 10.09
N LEU A 228 21.44 13.12 8.95
CA LEU A 228 21.66 12.46 7.66
C LEU A 228 23.15 12.19 7.40
N ARG A 229 24.05 13.13 7.76
CA ARG A 229 25.52 12.92 7.64
C ARG A 229 26.01 11.64 8.32
N THR A 230 25.33 11.20 9.38
CA THR A 230 25.67 9.98 10.11
C THR A 230 24.92 8.77 9.56
N SER A 231 23.63 8.90 9.29
CA SER A 231 22.78 7.78 8.83
C SER A 231 23.10 7.36 7.40
N LEU A 232 23.57 8.29 6.56
CA LEU A 232 23.94 8.06 5.16
C LEU A 232 25.45 7.93 4.93
N GLN A 233 26.26 7.87 5.98
CA GLN A 233 27.71 7.63 5.87
C GLN A 233 28.05 6.36 5.09
N ARG A 234 27.22 5.33 5.22
CA ARG A 234 27.34 4.10 4.45
C ARG A 234 26.32 4.09 3.31
N PRO A 235 26.69 3.55 2.14
CA PRO A 235 25.76 3.45 1.01
C PRO A 235 24.54 2.59 1.38
N PRO A 236 23.34 2.89 0.81
CA PRO A 236 22.18 2.03 0.94
C PRO A 236 22.47 0.58 0.55
N ARG A 237 21.92 -0.40 1.28
CA ARG A 237 22.21 -1.84 1.07
C ARG A 237 21.96 -2.35 -0.35
N ARG A 238 20.98 -1.76 -1.05
CA ARG A 238 20.58 -2.18 -2.40
C ARG A 238 21.01 -1.19 -3.48
N LEU A 239 21.93 -0.27 -3.15
CA LEU A 239 22.38 0.77 -4.07
C LEU A 239 22.95 0.20 -5.39
N SER A 240 23.69 -0.91 -5.33
CA SER A 240 24.27 -1.58 -6.50
C SER A 240 23.25 -2.16 -7.48
N ARG A 241 21.96 -2.18 -7.12
CA ARG A 241 20.87 -2.56 -8.04
C ARG A 241 20.43 -1.40 -8.94
N LEU A 242 20.91 -0.19 -8.66
CA LEU A 242 20.61 1.00 -9.45
C LEU A 242 21.71 1.19 -10.51
N PRO A 243 21.35 1.38 -11.79
CA PRO A 243 22.34 1.58 -12.84
C PRO A 243 23.29 2.74 -12.52
N GLY A 244 24.57 2.51 -12.70
CA GLY A 244 25.60 3.51 -12.45
C GLY A 244 25.87 3.83 -10.98
N TRP A 245 25.24 3.16 -10.01
CA TRP A 245 25.48 3.36 -8.59
C TRP A 245 26.28 2.22 -7.96
N HIS A 246 27.34 2.60 -7.23
CA HIS A 246 28.20 1.71 -6.44
C HIS A 246 28.76 2.44 -5.21
N ALA A 247 29.38 1.71 -4.30
CA ALA A 247 29.80 2.26 -3.01
C ALA A 247 30.81 3.44 -3.15
N THR A 248 31.70 3.39 -4.14
CA THR A 248 32.67 4.47 -4.38
C THR A 248 31.97 5.73 -4.87
N ARG A 249 31.05 5.63 -5.85
CA ARG A 249 30.24 6.76 -6.30
C ARG A 249 29.46 7.40 -5.16
N TRP A 250 28.81 6.57 -4.32
CA TRP A 250 28.09 7.07 -3.14
C TRP A 250 29.00 7.89 -2.21
N LYS A 251 30.17 7.34 -1.85
CA LYS A 251 31.11 8.03 -0.98
C LYS A 251 31.58 9.37 -1.60
N HIS A 252 31.88 9.38 -2.90
CA HIS A 252 32.29 10.59 -3.60
C HIS A 252 31.17 11.64 -3.59
N ALA A 253 29.94 11.26 -3.94
CA ALA A 253 28.80 12.17 -3.94
C ALA A 253 28.50 12.74 -2.52
N MET A 254 28.55 11.90 -1.50
CA MET A 254 28.37 12.36 -0.10
C MET A 254 29.49 13.29 0.35
N ALA A 255 30.74 13.07 -0.08
CA ALA A 255 31.86 13.95 0.21
C ALA A 255 31.73 15.30 -0.49
N SER A 256 31.29 15.31 -1.76
CA SER A 256 31.05 16.54 -2.52
C SER A 256 29.90 17.39 -1.93
N LEU A 257 28.97 16.77 -1.23
CA LEU A 257 27.86 17.45 -0.55
C LEU A 257 28.13 17.66 0.96
N ALA A 258 29.36 17.52 1.47
CA ALA A 258 29.66 17.54 2.88
C ALA A 258 29.18 18.83 3.60
N GLU A 259 29.15 19.97 2.91
CA GLU A 259 28.70 21.26 3.42
C GLU A 259 27.20 21.53 3.19
N ASP A 260 26.46 20.57 2.60
CA ASP A 260 25.02 20.73 2.38
C ASP A 260 24.29 20.70 3.75
N ALA A 261 23.57 21.78 4.05
CA ALA A 261 22.85 21.95 5.31
C ALA A 261 21.82 20.84 5.59
N VAL A 262 21.30 20.20 4.53
CA VAL A 262 20.38 19.05 4.64
C VAL A 262 21.00 17.90 5.42
N LEU A 263 22.32 17.72 5.34
CA LEU A 263 23.02 16.65 6.07
C LEU A 263 23.01 16.84 7.60
N ASP A 264 22.71 18.04 8.08
CA ASP A 264 22.56 18.31 9.52
C ASP A 264 21.14 18.05 10.08
N LEU A 265 20.18 17.82 9.19
CA LEU A 265 18.82 17.48 9.53
C LEU A 265 18.68 15.98 9.85
N ARG A 266 17.59 15.62 10.53
CA ARG A 266 17.17 14.23 10.72
C ARG A 266 16.25 13.80 9.59
N PRO A 267 16.12 12.50 9.29
CA PRO A 267 15.23 12.01 8.25
C PRO A 267 13.78 12.54 8.33
N GLU A 268 13.26 12.67 9.55
CA GLU A 268 11.91 13.14 9.83
C GLU A 268 11.70 14.66 9.62
N ASP A 269 12.79 15.42 9.55
CA ASP A 269 12.72 16.87 9.33
C ASP A 269 12.52 17.23 7.85
N LEU A 270 12.82 16.29 6.93
CA LEU A 270 12.72 16.53 5.50
C LEU A 270 11.29 16.32 4.98
N THR A 271 10.85 17.24 4.12
CA THR A 271 9.66 17.04 3.29
C THR A 271 9.97 16.06 2.15
N VAL A 272 8.94 15.62 1.44
CA VAL A 272 9.10 14.75 0.26
C VAL A 272 9.91 15.45 -0.84
N GLU A 273 9.64 16.74 -1.05
CA GLU A 273 10.37 17.58 -1.99
C GLU A 273 11.84 17.70 -1.61
N ALA A 274 12.14 17.97 -0.35
CA ALA A 274 13.52 18.05 0.15
C ALA A 274 14.29 16.73 -0.04
N TRP A 275 13.62 15.59 0.08
CA TRP A 275 14.20 14.27 -0.23
C TRP A 275 14.52 14.14 -1.73
N ARG A 276 13.62 14.59 -2.61
CA ARG A 276 13.85 14.60 -4.07
C ARG A 276 15.04 15.48 -4.43
N ASP A 277 15.03 16.73 -3.96
CA ASP A 277 16.09 17.71 -4.24
C ASP A 277 17.46 17.22 -3.76
N PHE A 278 17.51 16.62 -2.58
CA PHE A 278 18.75 16.04 -2.05
C PHE A 278 19.26 14.90 -2.95
N CYS A 279 18.40 13.99 -3.35
CA CYS A 279 18.78 12.88 -4.23
C CYS A 279 19.13 13.32 -5.65
N GLN A 280 18.51 14.40 -6.14
CA GLN A 280 18.88 15.03 -7.42
C GLN A 280 20.31 15.59 -7.35
N ARG A 281 20.64 16.35 -6.28
CA ARG A 281 22.01 16.81 -6.04
C ARG A 281 23.01 15.68 -5.91
N LEU A 282 22.66 14.60 -5.20
CA LEU A 282 23.49 13.38 -5.14
C LEU A 282 23.75 12.79 -6.52
N ALA A 283 22.73 12.75 -7.38
CA ALA A 283 22.82 12.15 -8.71
C ALA A 283 23.63 13.02 -9.68
N SER A 284 23.58 14.36 -9.52
CA SER A 284 24.27 15.33 -10.38
C SER A 284 25.78 15.45 -10.12
N VAL A 285 26.29 14.87 -9.02
CA VAL A 285 27.74 14.83 -8.77
C VAL A 285 28.41 13.97 -9.85
N GLU A 286 29.23 14.61 -10.67
CA GLU A 286 30.00 13.95 -11.73
C GLU A 286 30.96 12.92 -11.13
N VAL A 287 30.94 11.72 -11.69
CA VAL A 287 31.96 10.71 -11.43
C VAL A 287 33.15 11.04 -12.32
N GLN A 288 34.12 11.78 -11.79
CA GLN A 288 35.41 11.82 -12.47
C GLN A 288 35.90 10.39 -12.63
N ASN A 289 36.24 10.00 -13.85
CA ASN A 289 36.70 8.65 -14.18
C ASN A 289 37.74 8.17 -13.15
N LEU A 290 37.27 7.28 -12.25
CA LEU A 290 38.09 6.53 -11.29
C LEU A 290 38.47 5.18 -11.89
#